data_f133c56e13edac7c87624b8ea6591fb4
#
_entry.id   f133c56e13edac7c87624b8ea6591fb4
#
_cell.length_a   1.000
_cell.length_b   1.000
_cell.length_c   1.000
_cell.angle_alpha   90.00
_cell.angle_beta   90.00
_cell.angle_gamma   90.00
#
_symmetry.space_group_name_H-M   'P 1'
#
loop_
_entity.id
_entity.type
_entity.pdbx_description
1 polymer ?
#
loop_
_entity_poly.entity_id
_entity_poly.type
_entity_poly.pdbx_seq_one_letter_code
_entity_poly.pdbx_strand_id
1 'polypeptide(L)'
;MFRHIVTLLLILTQVTALAEPSDSLRRGGLWNGIKNYLRLDADTAADQHKRFSISVLGGPSYASDSKFGLGLAGVAHYRLNGCEDIQPSNATITGSITTAGFWKLGIEGTTFFPDDRMRINYEMNVEYAPRDFWGIGYEHGNIDDYHTQLHEHHYKVKGELLFRLANDLYAGPMLQWDYASSGKVDKVELFEGQDQVVRNYGVGVTLQYDSRDLVTNAFSGVYLYLNQVFRPRFLWNHYAFSTTEFEGCYYHKAWRDAVIAGQVTALFNLGNPSWAMMALMGDSHSMRGYYHGRYRDKHMVTAQVELRQYVYRRFGFVVWGGAGSVFHDSDSFRNWLPNYGLGLRWEFRRRVNVRLDYGFGKRGQSGFMFNINEAF
;
A
#
# COMPACT_ATOMS: atom_id res chain seq x y z
N MET A 1 -27.73 -5.24 -2.22
CA MET A 1 -26.28 -5.23 -1.94
C MET A 1 -25.77 -6.63 -1.56
N PHE A 2 -26.32 -7.32 -0.59
CA PHE A 2 -25.90 -8.69 -0.20
C PHE A 2 -25.97 -9.73 -1.34
N ARG A 3 -26.97 -9.65 -2.25
CA ARG A 3 -27.11 -10.56 -3.40
C ARG A 3 -25.99 -10.46 -4.42
N HIS A 4 -25.37 -9.29 -4.60
CA HIS A 4 -24.27 -9.10 -5.57
C HIS A 4 -22.93 -9.59 -5.01
N ILE A 5 -22.73 -9.53 -3.69
CA ILE A 5 -21.54 -10.08 -3.01
C ILE A 5 -21.56 -11.61 -3.08
N VAL A 6 -22.71 -12.24 -2.89
CA VAL A 6 -22.90 -13.69 -3.02
C VAL A 6 -22.66 -14.14 -4.48
N THR A 7 -23.09 -13.36 -5.46
CA THR A 7 -22.87 -13.66 -6.88
C THR A 7 -21.38 -13.53 -7.24
N LEU A 8 -20.67 -12.56 -6.68
CA LEU A 8 -19.22 -12.40 -6.89
C LEU A 8 -18.42 -13.55 -6.24
N LEU A 9 -18.81 -13.99 -5.03
CA LEU A 9 -18.24 -15.16 -4.37
C LEU A 9 -18.52 -16.46 -5.15
N LEU A 10 -19.68 -16.60 -5.78
CA LEU A 10 -20.02 -17.75 -6.63
C LEU A 10 -19.22 -17.73 -7.95
N ILE A 11 -18.92 -16.57 -8.52
CA ILE A 11 -18.06 -16.45 -9.69
C ILE A 11 -16.60 -16.79 -9.33
N LEU A 12 -16.09 -16.37 -8.17
CA LEU A 12 -14.76 -16.76 -7.67
C LEU A 12 -14.66 -18.29 -7.45
N THR A 13 -15.72 -18.94 -6.97
CA THR A 13 -15.73 -20.41 -6.82
C THR A 13 -15.77 -21.15 -8.16
N GLN A 14 -16.31 -20.55 -9.22
CA GLN A 14 -16.31 -21.14 -10.55
C GLN A 14 -14.97 -20.95 -11.29
N VAL A 15 -14.23 -19.87 -11.02
CA VAL A 15 -12.87 -19.69 -11.57
C VAL A 15 -11.88 -20.69 -10.95
N THR A 16 -12.07 -21.09 -9.69
CA THR A 16 -11.27 -22.17 -9.09
C THR A 16 -11.61 -23.56 -9.62
N ALA A 17 -12.77 -23.75 -10.25
CA ALA A 17 -13.18 -25.01 -10.85
C ALA A 17 -12.59 -25.23 -12.26
N LEU A 18 -12.03 -24.20 -12.88
CA LEU A 18 -11.36 -24.29 -14.20
C LEU A 18 -9.82 -24.48 -14.10
N ALA A 19 -9.25 -24.38 -12.90
CA ALA A 19 -7.88 -24.81 -12.64
C ALA A 19 -7.94 -26.33 -12.39
N GLU A 20 -7.37 -27.15 -13.28
CA GLU A 20 -7.24 -28.59 -13.04
C GLU A 20 -6.61 -28.82 -11.66
N PRO A 21 -7.29 -29.55 -10.74
CA PRO A 21 -6.71 -29.83 -9.45
C PRO A 21 -5.49 -30.71 -9.66
N SER A 22 -4.31 -30.21 -9.27
CA SER A 22 -3.14 -31.07 -9.17
C SER A 22 -3.49 -32.28 -8.31
N ASP A 23 -3.08 -33.48 -8.73
CA ASP A 23 -3.37 -34.77 -8.08
C ASP A 23 -3.04 -34.85 -6.57
N SER A 24 -2.32 -33.85 -6.04
CA SER A 24 -1.96 -33.71 -4.63
C SER A 24 -3.15 -33.37 -3.69
N LEU A 25 -4.24 -32.79 -4.21
CA LEU A 25 -5.41 -32.45 -3.42
C LEU A 25 -6.36 -33.62 -3.17
N ARG A 26 -6.20 -34.74 -3.89
CA ARG A 26 -7.09 -35.92 -3.76
C ARG A 26 -6.73 -36.88 -2.62
N ARG A 27 -5.57 -36.78 -1.97
CA ARG A 27 -5.09 -37.75 -0.96
C ARG A 27 -4.70 -37.17 0.40
N GLY A 28 -4.88 -35.91 0.67
CA GLY A 28 -4.50 -35.33 1.97
C GLY A 28 -5.60 -34.40 2.47
N GLY A 29 -6.07 -34.64 3.69
CA GLY A 29 -7.03 -33.73 4.34
C GLY A 29 -6.48 -32.30 4.44
N LEU A 30 -7.33 -31.33 4.74
CA LEU A 30 -7.06 -29.89 4.91
C LEU A 30 -5.72 -29.60 5.61
N TRP A 31 -5.34 -30.43 6.58
CA TRP A 31 -4.09 -30.34 7.33
C TRP A 31 -2.84 -30.64 6.49
N ASN A 32 -2.93 -31.54 5.51
CA ASN A 32 -1.81 -31.80 4.58
C ASN A 32 -1.70 -30.70 3.53
N GLY A 33 -2.81 -30.08 3.13
CA GLY A 33 -2.82 -28.87 2.31
C GLY A 33 -2.12 -27.70 3.00
N ILE A 34 -2.43 -27.47 4.28
CA ILE A 34 -1.79 -26.46 5.12
C ILE A 34 -0.31 -26.77 5.32
N LYS A 35 0.06 -28.04 5.60
CA LYS A 35 1.47 -28.45 5.73
C LYS A 35 2.25 -28.28 4.44
N ASN A 36 1.65 -28.59 3.28
CA ASN A 36 2.31 -28.40 1.98
C ASN A 36 2.41 -26.90 1.63
N TYR A 37 1.43 -26.10 1.99
CA TYR A 37 1.47 -24.63 1.86
C TYR A 37 2.56 -24.01 2.77
N LEU A 38 2.77 -24.58 3.95
CA LEU A 38 3.81 -24.15 4.91
C LEU A 38 5.19 -24.80 4.62
N ARG A 39 5.28 -25.78 3.71
CA ARG A 39 6.57 -26.33 3.28
C ARG A 39 7.28 -25.34 2.37
N LEU A 40 8.41 -24.89 2.85
CA LEU A 40 9.22 -23.80 2.33
C LEU A 40 10.07 -24.15 1.11
N ASP A 41 10.12 -25.43 0.74
CA ASP A 41 10.94 -25.95 -0.36
C ASP A 41 10.15 -26.11 -1.68
N ALA A 42 8.87 -25.71 -1.72
CA ALA A 42 8.08 -25.77 -2.93
C ALA A 42 8.49 -24.65 -3.90
N ASP A 43 9.47 -24.95 -4.70
CA ASP A 43 9.72 -24.53 -6.10
C ASP A 43 9.44 -23.07 -6.52
N THR A 44 10.19 -22.13 -5.96
CA THR A 44 10.34 -20.81 -6.60
C THR A 44 11.13 -20.89 -7.92
N ALA A 45 12.00 -21.90 -8.09
CA ALA A 45 12.79 -22.08 -9.32
C ALA A 45 11.99 -22.68 -10.48
N ALA A 46 11.07 -23.61 -10.21
CA ALA A 46 10.23 -24.25 -11.24
C ALA A 46 9.14 -23.32 -11.77
N ASP A 47 8.69 -22.34 -10.97
CA ASP A 47 7.66 -21.38 -11.37
C ASP A 47 8.21 -20.22 -12.23
N GLN A 48 9.50 -19.93 -12.17
CA GLN A 48 10.13 -18.86 -12.96
C GLN A 48 10.07 -19.08 -14.48
N HIS A 49 9.93 -20.31 -14.94
CA HIS A 49 9.85 -20.65 -16.37
C HIS A 49 8.41 -20.90 -16.87
N LYS A 50 7.43 -20.89 -15.99
CA LYS A 50 6.04 -21.04 -16.42
C LYS A 50 5.54 -19.77 -17.09
N ARG A 51 4.83 -19.94 -18.20
CA ARG A 51 4.17 -18.83 -18.91
C ARG A 51 3.05 -18.17 -18.11
N PHE A 52 2.44 -18.94 -17.22
CA PHE A 52 1.36 -18.48 -16.33
C PHE A 52 1.40 -19.27 -15.03
N SER A 53 1.31 -18.54 -13.91
CA SER A 53 1.16 -19.15 -12.58
C SER A 53 0.26 -18.31 -11.71
N ILE A 54 -0.50 -18.94 -10.84
CA ILE A 54 -1.35 -18.28 -9.85
C ILE A 54 -0.92 -18.74 -8.46
N SER A 55 -0.79 -17.79 -7.57
CA SER A 55 -0.55 -18.01 -6.14
C SER A 55 -1.63 -17.30 -5.34
N VAL A 56 -2.16 -17.95 -4.32
CA VAL A 56 -3.12 -17.36 -3.40
C VAL A 56 -2.46 -17.26 -2.03
N LEU A 57 -2.48 -16.08 -1.45
CA LEU A 57 -1.97 -15.80 -0.12
C LEU A 57 -3.08 -15.17 0.70
N GLY A 58 -3.24 -15.62 1.93
CA GLY A 58 -4.21 -15.02 2.82
C GLY A 58 -3.79 -15.18 4.26
N GLY A 59 -4.29 -14.28 5.10
CA GLY A 59 -3.98 -14.34 6.51
C GLY A 59 -4.73 -13.28 7.32
N PRO A 60 -4.65 -13.43 8.65
CA PRO A 60 -5.15 -12.43 9.55
C PRO A 60 -4.30 -11.16 9.44
N SER A 61 -4.92 -10.03 9.75
CA SER A 61 -4.26 -8.74 9.92
C SER A 61 -4.80 -8.06 11.18
N TYR A 62 -4.04 -7.16 11.72
CA TYR A 62 -4.48 -6.31 12.81
C TYR A 62 -3.84 -4.94 12.68
N ALA A 63 -4.63 -3.90 12.88
CA ALA A 63 -4.15 -2.54 13.11
C ALA A 63 -5.04 -1.88 14.17
N SER A 64 -4.47 -0.94 14.92
CA SER A 64 -5.20 -0.35 16.06
C SER A 64 -6.45 0.43 15.66
N ASP A 65 -6.50 0.97 14.46
CA ASP A 65 -7.63 1.68 13.86
C ASP A 65 -8.68 0.74 13.26
N SER A 66 -8.27 -0.22 12.45
CA SER A 66 -9.14 -1.15 11.72
C SER A 66 -9.45 -2.44 12.49
N LYS A 67 -8.78 -2.67 13.64
CA LYS A 67 -8.93 -3.84 14.50
C LYS A 67 -8.51 -5.13 13.80
N PHE A 68 -9.12 -6.25 14.17
CA PHE A 68 -8.81 -7.54 13.57
C PHE A 68 -9.42 -7.65 12.17
N GLY A 69 -8.64 -8.12 11.23
CA GLY A 69 -9.03 -8.31 9.84
C GLY A 69 -8.63 -9.65 9.27
N LEU A 70 -9.20 -9.97 8.13
CA LEU A 70 -8.81 -11.07 7.26
C LEU A 70 -8.57 -10.52 5.86
N GLY A 71 -7.39 -10.79 5.32
CA GLY A 71 -7.00 -10.43 3.96
C GLY A 71 -6.74 -11.66 3.09
N LEU A 72 -7.07 -11.55 1.81
CA LEU A 72 -6.75 -12.51 0.76
C LEU A 72 -6.12 -11.78 -0.42
N ALA A 73 -5.08 -12.37 -1.02
CA ALA A 73 -4.46 -11.89 -2.24
C ALA A 73 -4.29 -13.05 -3.21
N GLY A 74 -4.75 -12.88 -4.43
CA GLY A 74 -4.47 -13.76 -5.56
C GLY A 74 -3.47 -13.08 -6.48
N VAL A 75 -2.28 -13.66 -6.65
CA VAL A 75 -1.23 -13.13 -7.52
C VAL A 75 -1.10 -14.02 -8.74
N ALA A 76 -1.37 -13.46 -9.91
CA ALA A 76 -1.10 -14.08 -11.20
C ALA A 76 0.23 -13.54 -11.74
N HIS A 77 1.14 -14.43 -12.09
CA HIS A 77 2.33 -14.11 -12.88
C HIS A 77 2.13 -14.62 -14.31
N TYR A 78 2.46 -13.80 -15.29
CA TYR A 78 2.29 -14.13 -16.70
C TYR A 78 3.39 -13.50 -17.55
N ARG A 79 3.68 -14.10 -18.72
CA ARG A 79 4.63 -13.57 -19.68
C ARG A 79 3.97 -13.35 -21.04
N LEU A 80 4.16 -12.17 -21.59
CA LEU A 80 3.81 -11.90 -22.97
C LEU A 80 4.82 -12.59 -23.92
N ASN A 81 4.45 -12.78 -25.18
CA ASN A 81 5.38 -13.31 -26.18
C ASN A 81 6.55 -12.34 -26.37
N GLY A 82 7.77 -12.86 -26.45
CA GLY A 82 8.98 -12.03 -26.54
C GLY A 82 9.45 -11.43 -25.21
N CYS A 83 8.95 -11.95 -24.08
CA CYS A 83 9.33 -11.52 -22.73
C CYS A 83 9.97 -12.66 -21.92
N GLU A 84 10.59 -13.65 -22.59
CA GLU A 84 11.15 -14.84 -21.94
C GLU A 84 12.34 -14.49 -21.04
N ASP A 85 13.15 -13.51 -21.41
CA ASP A 85 14.40 -13.12 -20.75
C ASP A 85 14.23 -12.02 -19.67
N ILE A 86 13.00 -11.53 -19.48
CA ILE A 86 12.70 -10.51 -18.47
C ILE A 86 11.82 -11.08 -17.34
N GLN A 87 11.69 -10.32 -16.26
CA GLN A 87 10.81 -10.71 -15.16
C GLN A 87 9.36 -10.88 -15.63
N PRO A 88 8.58 -11.81 -15.03
CA PRO A 88 7.19 -12.00 -15.38
C PRO A 88 6.35 -10.78 -15.00
N SER A 89 5.38 -10.44 -15.83
CA SER A 89 4.29 -9.53 -15.48
C SER A 89 3.50 -10.10 -14.30
N ASN A 90 2.89 -9.22 -13.52
CA ASN A 90 2.07 -9.62 -12.38
C ASN A 90 0.73 -8.89 -12.39
N ALA A 91 -0.27 -9.56 -11.84
CA ALA A 91 -1.57 -8.98 -11.52
C ALA A 91 -1.99 -9.53 -10.16
N THR A 92 -2.25 -8.64 -9.22
CA THR A 92 -2.66 -8.99 -7.86
C THR A 92 -4.08 -8.52 -7.62
N ILE A 93 -4.94 -9.43 -7.19
CA ILE A 93 -6.29 -9.11 -6.69
C ILE A 93 -6.25 -9.26 -5.19
N THR A 94 -6.60 -8.20 -4.47
CA THR A 94 -6.64 -8.18 -3.01
C THR A 94 -8.04 -7.97 -2.50
N GLY A 95 -8.40 -8.65 -1.42
CA GLY A 95 -9.64 -8.42 -0.70
C GLY A 95 -9.40 -8.47 0.80
N SER A 96 -9.98 -7.55 1.55
CA SER A 96 -9.88 -7.55 3.01
C SER A 96 -11.18 -7.08 3.67
N ILE A 97 -11.43 -7.61 4.85
CA ILE A 97 -12.52 -7.19 5.73
C ILE A 97 -12.01 -7.13 7.17
N THR A 98 -12.56 -6.23 7.98
CA THR A 98 -12.15 -6.09 9.38
C THR A 98 -13.34 -6.04 10.33
N THR A 99 -13.10 -6.30 11.61
CA THR A 99 -14.12 -6.25 12.66
C THR A 99 -14.59 -4.83 12.98
N ALA A 100 -13.81 -3.80 12.60
CA ALA A 100 -14.25 -2.40 12.66
C ALA A 100 -15.14 -1.99 11.48
N GLY A 101 -15.45 -2.92 10.56
CA GLY A 101 -16.33 -2.67 9.42
C GLY A 101 -15.64 -2.17 8.16
N PHE A 102 -14.31 -2.06 8.16
CA PHE A 102 -13.56 -1.75 6.93
C PHE A 102 -13.64 -2.91 5.95
N TRP A 103 -13.76 -2.60 4.67
CA TRP A 103 -13.53 -3.56 3.61
C TRP A 103 -12.86 -2.88 2.42
N LYS A 104 -11.98 -3.63 1.76
CA LYS A 104 -11.27 -3.18 0.57
C LYS A 104 -11.23 -4.30 -0.45
N LEU A 105 -11.41 -3.94 -1.72
CA LEU A 105 -11.14 -4.78 -2.88
C LEU A 105 -10.19 -4.01 -3.79
N GLY A 106 -9.08 -4.63 -4.19
CA GLY A 106 -8.07 -4.01 -5.03
C GLY A 106 -7.63 -4.92 -6.16
N ILE A 107 -7.22 -4.31 -7.26
CA ILE A 107 -6.50 -4.94 -8.37
C ILE A 107 -5.31 -4.03 -8.66
N GLU A 108 -4.12 -4.60 -8.65
CA GLU A 108 -2.89 -3.88 -8.99
C GLU A 108 -1.92 -4.78 -9.76
N GLY A 109 -1.05 -4.21 -10.54
CA GLY A 109 -0.05 -4.99 -11.24
C GLY A 109 0.83 -4.19 -12.19
N THR A 110 1.82 -4.92 -12.74
CA THR A 110 2.72 -4.42 -13.76
C THR A 110 2.77 -5.40 -14.92
N THR A 111 2.53 -4.90 -16.11
CA THR A 111 2.70 -5.64 -17.37
C THR A 111 3.99 -5.19 -18.04
N PHE A 112 4.91 -6.12 -18.24
CA PHE A 112 6.17 -5.89 -18.96
C PHE A 112 6.02 -6.23 -20.43
N PHE A 113 6.57 -5.39 -21.30
CA PHE A 113 6.63 -5.60 -22.75
C PHE A 113 8.04 -6.05 -23.18
N PRO A 114 8.19 -6.57 -24.41
CA PRO A 114 9.48 -7.11 -24.88
C PRO A 114 10.65 -6.16 -24.66
N ASP A 115 11.82 -6.72 -24.31
CA ASP A 115 13.08 -6.03 -23.98
C ASP A 115 12.96 -5.09 -22.76
N ASP A 116 11.85 -5.19 -22.01
CA ASP A 116 11.54 -4.27 -20.89
C ASP A 116 11.60 -2.77 -21.28
N ARG A 117 11.26 -2.49 -22.56
CA ARG A 117 11.27 -1.11 -23.08
C ARG A 117 10.07 -0.30 -22.61
N MET A 118 8.98 -0.97 -22.26
CA MET A 118 7.74 -0.37 -21.83
C MET A 118 7.11 -1.19 -20.71
N ARG A 119 6.46 -0.51 -19.78
CA ARG A 119 5.68 -1.10 -18.68
C ARG A 119 4.33 -0.41 -18.58
N ILE A 120 3.31 -1.15 -18.21
CA ILE A 120 2.03 -0.58 -17.78
C ILE A 120 1.84 -0.96 -16.33
N ASN A 121 1.81 0.04 -15.43
CA ASN A 121 1.36 -0.12 -14.06
C ASN A 121 -0.11 0.25 -13.98
N TYR A 122 -0.89 -0.51 -13.23
CA TYR A 122 -2.30 -0.25 -13.01
C TYR A 122 -2.70 -0.54 -11.58
N GLU A 123 -3.64 0.25 -11.08
CA GLU A 123 -4.20 0.13 -9.74
C GLU A 123 -5.70 0.49 -9.79
N MET A 124 -6.54 -0.37 -9.22
CA MET A 124 -7.96 -0.12 -9.02
C MET A 124 -8.31 -0.53 -7.60
N ASN A 125 -8.89 0.39 -6.84
CA ASN A 125 -9.29 0.13 -5.47
C ASN A 125 -10.72 0.57 -5.24
N VAL A 126 -11.46 -0.23 -4.48
CA VAL A 126 -12.76 0.09 -3.93
C VAL A 126 -12.67 -0.17 -2.43
N GLU A 127 -12.91 0.86 -1.65
CA GLU A 127 -12.75 0.82 -0.19
C GLU A 127 -13.98 1.42 0.50
N TYR A 128 -14.39 0.81 1.60
CA TYR A 128 -15.24 1.40 2.60
C TYR A 128 -14.52 1.42 3.94
N ALA A 129 -14.42 2.60 4.52
CA ALA A 129 -13.64 2.84 5.73
C ALA A 129 -14.44 3.68 6.74
N PRO A 130 -15.06 3.04 7.75
CA PRO A 130 -15.58 3.77 8.89
C PRO A 130 -14.42 4.22 9.78
N ARG A 131 -14.03 5.48 9.69
CA ARG A 131 -12.88 6.03 10.42
C ARG A 131 -13.20 7.35 11.10
N ASP A 132 -12.45 7.67 12.13
CA ASP A 132 -12.57 8.97 12.79
C ASP A 132 -11.87 10.05 11.95
N PHE A 133 -12.45 11.23 11.94
CA PHE A 133 -11.98 12.40 11.21
C PHE A 133 -11.91 13.61 12.12
N TRP A 134 -10.72 14.13 12.31
CA TRP A 134 -10.43 15.30 13.17
C TRP A 134 -10.49 16.63 12.41
N GLY A 135 -10.78 16.63 11.10
CA GLY A 135 -10.71 17.82 10.26
C GLY A 135 -9.35 17.94 9.55
N ILE A 136 -9.08 19.14 9.04
CA ILE A 136 -7.90 19.48 8.25
C ILE A 136 -6.95 20.29 9.11
N GLY A 137 -5.64 20.03 8.99
CA GLY A 137 -4.58 20.70 9.73
C GLY A 137 -4.05 19.93 10.94
N TYR A 138 -2.81 20.23 11.27
CA TYR A 138 -2.10 19.62 12.40
C TYR A 138 -2.78 19.85 13.75
N GLU A 139 -3.30 21.06 14.00
CA GLU A 139 -3.85 21.44 15.30
C GLU A 139 -5.12 20.64 15.64
N HIS A 140 -5.98 20.38 14.66
CA HIS A 140 -7.18 19.56 14.86
C HIS A 140 -6.82 18.13 15.31
N GLY A 141 -5.77 17.53 14.75
CA GLY A 141 -5.28 16.23 15.16
C GLY A 141 -4.78 16.17 16.62
N ASN A 142 -4.52 17.30 17.26
CA ASN A 142 -4.11 17.38 18.66
C ASN A 142 -5.28 17.38 19.67
N ILE A 143 -6.52 17.51 19.22
CA ILE A 143 -7.70 17.55 20.08
C ILE A 143 -8.36 16.19 20.06
N ASP A 144 -8.21 15.42 21.16
CA ASP A 144 -8.61 14.00 21.18
C ASP A 144 -10.13 13.83 20.95
N ASP A 145 -10.97 14.61 21.59
CA ASP A 145 -12.43 14.42 21.60
C ASP A 145 -13.16 15.22 20.49
N TYR A 146 -12.45 16.00 19.68
CA TYR A 146 -13.05 16.80 18.62
C TYR A 146 -12.90 16.15 17.26
N HIS A 147 -13.65 15.07 17.04
CA HIS A 147 -13.70 14.36 15.77
C HIS A 147 -15.15 13.99 15.41
N THR A 148 -15.36 13.58 14.17
CA THR A 148 -16.59 12.96 13.67
C THR A 148 -16.27 11.62 13.04
N GLN A 149 -17.25 10.72 13.01
CA GLN A 149 -17.08 9.45 12.29
C GLN A 149 -17.40 9.65 10.81
N LEU A 150 -16.45 9.31 9.93
CA LEU A 150 -16.66 9.19 8.50
C LEU A 150 -17.08 7.76 8.14
N HIS A 151 -18.04 7.66 7.24
CA HIS A 151 -18.34 6.42 6.51
C HIS A 151 -17.84 6.55 5.08
N GLU A 152 -16.52 6.59 4.93
CA GLU A 152 -15.87 6.88 3.67
C GLU A 152 -16.02 5.76 2.67
N HIS A 153 -16.53 6.08 1.47
CA HIS A 153 -16.42 5.24 0.29
C HIS A 153 -15.38 5.87 -0.63
N HIS A 154 -14.34 5.13 -0.96
CA HIS A 154 -13.30 5.59 -1.86
C HIS A 154 -13.14 4.62 -3.04
N TYR A 155 -13.16 5.16 -4.26
CA TYR A 155 -12.87 4.44 -5.50
C TYR A 155 -11.70 5.12 -6.18
N LYS A 156 -10.69 4.35 -6.54
CA LYS A 156 -9.48 4.83 -7.21
C LYS A 156 -9.20 3.98 -8.43
N VAL A 157 -8.88 4.62 -9.54
CA VAL A 157 -8.34 4.00 -10.75
C VAL A 157 -7.11 4.79 -11.18
N LYS A 158 -5.98 4.12 -11.34
CA LYS A 158 -4.72 4.70 -11.76
C LYS A 158 -4.08 3.83 -12.83
N GLY A 159 -3.55 4.44 -13.88
CA GLY A 159 -2.80 3.78 -14.93
C GLY A 159 -1.56 4.60 -15.29
N GLU A 160 -0.42 3.94 -15.43
CA GLU A 160 0.85 4.54 -15.82
C GLU A 160 1.42 3.79 -17.02
N LEU A 161 1.78 4.49 -18.07
CA LEU A 161 2.47 3.94 -19.23
C LEU A 161 3.92 4.43 -19.20
N LEU A 162 4.84 3.56 -18.79
CA LEU A 162 6.22 3.91 -18.55
C LEU A 162 7.13 3.39 -19.67
N PHE A 163 8.01 4.23 -20.16
CA PHE A 163 9.03 3.92 -21.14
C PHE A 163 10.40 3.91 -20.50
N ARG A 164 11.25 2.95 -20.86
CA ARG A 164 12.62 2.85 -20.38
C ARG A 164 13.47 3.99 -20.95
N LEU A 165 14.03 4.80 -20.08
CA LEU A 165 14.95 5.88 -20.43
C LEU A 165 16.42 5.47 -20.29
N ALA A 166 16.72 4.67 -19.25
CA ALA A 166 18.02 4.10 -18.96
C ALA A 166 17.85 2.79 -18.17
N ASN A 167 18.95 2.17 -17.75
CA ASN A 167 18.88 1.00 -16.88
C ASN A 167 18.12 1.37 -15.60
N ASP A 168 17.10 0.57 -15.27
CA ASP A 168 16.25 0.71 -14.07
C ASP A 168 15.48 2.03 -13.97
N LEU A 169 15.56 2.92 -15.01
CA LEU A 169 14.91 4.21 -15.05
C LEU A 169 13.81 4.26 -16.10
N TYR A 170 12.59 4.59 -15.66
CA TYR A 170 11.40 4.64 -16.47
C TYR A 170 10.64 5.96 -16.25
N ALA A 171 10.05 6.49 -17.32
CA ALA A 171 9.15 7.63 -17.22
C ALA A 171 8.03 7.54 -18.25
N GLY A 172 6.92 8.21 -17.94
CA GLY A 172 5.82 8.26 -18.88
C GLY A 172 4.54 8.90 -18.34
N PRO A 173 3.50 8.99 -19.17
CA PRO A 173 2.23 9.57 -18.77
C PRO A 173 1.47 8.67 -17.79
N MET A 174 0.62 9.32 -17.00
CA MET A 174 -0.28 8.66 -16.08
C MET A 174 -1.68 9.29 -16.13
N LEU A 175 -2.67 8.48 -15.82
CA LEU A 175 -4.05 8.88 -15.63
C LEU A 175 -4.53 8.38 -14.25
N GLN A 176 -5.32 9.21 -13.58
CA GLN A 176 -5.90 8.85 -12.29
C GLN A 176 -7.32 9.39 -12.17
N TRP A 177 -8.18 8.58 -11.61
CA TRP A 177 -9.52 8.96 -11.22
C TRP A 177 -9.76 8.53 -9.77
N ASP A 178 -10.33 9.47 -8.99
CA ASP A 178 -10.71 9.22 -7.60
C ASP A 178 -12.15 9.71 -7.38
N TYR A 179 -12.92 8.91 -6.67
CA TYR A 179 -14.21 9.27 -6.12
C TYR A 179 -14.17 9.02 -4.62
N ALA A 180 -14.59 10.00 -3.83
CA ALA A 180 -14.75 9.82 -2.40
C ALA A 180 -16.06 10.44 -1.91
N SER A 181 -16.67 9.76 -0.93
CA SER A 181 -17.82 10.30 -0.20
C SER A 181 -17.69 10.01 1.29
N SER A 182 -18.02 10.99 2.13
CA SER A 182 -17.88 10.89 3.58
C SER A 182 -19.05 10.15 4.28
N GLY A 183 -20.14 9.87 3.57
CA GLY A 183 -21.38 9.42 4.19
C GLY A 183 -22.02 10.50 5.06
N LYS A 184 -22.79 10.08 6.06
CA LYS A 184 -23.35 11.01 7.06
C LYS A 184 -22.28 11.37 8.09
N VAL A 185 -22.15 12.64 8.39
CA VAL A 185 -21.24 13.19 9.42
C VAL A 185 -21.98 14.12 10.34
N ASP A 186 -21.65 14.08 11.62
CA ASP A 186 -22.28 14.93 12.64
C ASP A 186 -21.68 16.33 12.70
N LYS A 187 -20.36 16.44 12.47
CA LYS A 187 -19.59 17.70 12.50
C LYS A 187 -19.13 18.10 11.11
N VAL A 188 -20.07 18.67 10.32
CA VAL A 188 -19.81 19.08 8.92
C VAL A 188 -18.79 20.21 8.84
N GLU A 189 -18.68 21.03 9.89
CA GLU A 189 -17.71 22.12 9.98
C GLU A 189 -16.25 21.68 9.84
N LEU A 190 -15.94 20.42 10.17
CA LEU A 190 -14.59 19.83 10.01
C LEU A 190 -14.14 19.72 8.55
N PHE A 191 -15.07 19.83 7.60
CA PHE A 191 -14.76 19.87 6.16
C PHE A 191 -14.42 21.26 5.64
N GLU A 192 -14.49 22.30 6.46
CA GLU A 192 -14.19 23.69 6.09
C GLU A 192 -15.00 24.18 4.87
N GLY A 193 -16.26 23.76 4.78
CA GLY A 193 -17.17 24.12 3.68
C GLY A 193 -16.96 23.35 2.39
N GLN A 194 -16.14 22.31 2.39
CA GLN A 194 -15.96 21.44 1.21
C GLN A 194 -17.12 20.45 1.03
N ASP A 195 -17.34 20.04 -0.22
CA ASP A 195 -18.34 19.05 -0.56
C ASP A 195 -17.99 17.67 0.03
N GLN A 196 -18.98 17.00 0.61
CA GLN A 196 -18.82 15.66 1.18
C GLN A 196 -18.63 14.57 0.10
N VAL A 197 -19.04 14.84 -1.15
CA VAL A 197 -18.84 13.97 -2.31
C VAL A 197 -17.94 14.67 -3.30
N VAL A 198 -16.80 14.07 -3.60
CA VAL A 198 -15.81 14.64 -4.49
C VAL A 198 -15.39 13.66 -5.58
N ARG A 199 -15.10 14.20 -6.76
CA ARG A 199 -14.56 13.47 -7.92
C ARG A 199 -13.33 14.21 -8.41
N ASN A 200 -12.26 13.45 -8.65
CA ASN A 200 -11.00 14.02 -9.08
C ASN A 200 -10.49 13.24 -10.31
N TYR A 201 -10.29 13.95 -11.41
CA TYR A 201 -9.73 13.43 -12.65
C TYR A 201 -8.34 14.03 -12.82
N GLY A 202 -7.34 13.19 -12.87
CA GLY A 202 -5.94 13.60 -12.94
C GLY A 202 -5.24 13.09 -14.18
N VAL A 203 -4.41 13.95 -14.74
CA VAL A 203 -3.44 13.59 -15.79
C VAL A 203 -2.05 14.00 -15.29
N GLY A 204 -1.05 13.21 -15.59
CA GLY A 204 0.27 13.48 -15.04
C GLY A 204 1.39 12.72 -15.71
N VAL A 205 2.53 12.77 -15.04
CA VAL A 205 3.74 12.06 -15.44
C VAL A 205 4.35 11.36 -14.24
N THR A 206 4.90 10.17 -14.47
CA THR A 206 5.61 9.36 -13.49
C THR A 206 7.06 9.19 -13.91
N LEU A 207 7.98 9.28 -12.97
CA LEU A 207 9.38 8.90 -13.08
C LEU A 207 9.66 7.83 -12.01
N GLN A 208 10.21 6.69 -12.41
CA GLN A 208 10.50 5.57 -11.52
C GLN A 208 11.90 5.05 -11.78
N TYR A 209 12.69 4.92 -10.71
CA TYR A 209 13.97 4.21 -10.70
C TYR A 209 13.91 3.08 -9.69
N ASP A 210 14.22 1.85 -10.08
CA ASP A 210 14.15 0.68 -9.20
C ASP A 210 15.30 -0.28 -9.47
N SER A 211 16.32 -0.24 -8.61
CA SER A 211 17.49 -1.12 -8.61
C SER A 211 17.50 -2.08 -7.42
N ARG A 212 16.35 -2.28 -6.77
CA ARG A 212 16.22 -3.24 -5.65
C ARG A 212 16.48 -4.65 -6.11
N ASP A 213 17.17 -5.41 -5.28
CA ASP A 213 17.42 -6.84 -5.51
C ASP A 213 16.13 -7.70 -5.41
N LEU A 214 15.15 -7.27 -4.63
CA LEU A 214 13.81 -7.84 -4.56
C LEU A 214 12.81 -6.79 -4.05
N VAL A 215 11.69 -6.62 -4.75
CA VAL A 215 10.69 -5.58 -4.44
C VAL A 215 10.04 -5.77 -3.06
N THR A 216 9.71 -7.01 -2.67
CA THR A 216 8.94 -7.31 -1.44
C THR A 216 9.76 -7.31 -0.15
N ASN A 217 11.09 -7.48 -0.24
CA ASN A 217 12.01 -7.51 0.89
C ASN A 217 13.42 -7.23 0.41
N ALA A 218 13.71 -5.97 0.11
CA ALA A 218 14.98 -5.55 -0.42
C ALA A 218 16.09 -5.60 0.65
N PHE A 219 17.26 -6.14 0.26
CA PHE A 219 18.48 -6.13 1.06
C PHE A 219 19.49 -5.12 0.54
N SER A 220 19.37 -4.75 -0.71
CA SER A 220 20.24 -3.76 -1.38
C SER A 220 19.50 -3.08 -2.52
N GLY A 221 19.94 -1.88 -2.85
CA GLY A 221 19.43 -1.11 -3.97
C GLY A 221 18.70 0.16 -3.55
N VAL A 222 18.16 0.83 -4.55
CA VAL A 222 17.46 2.11 -4.42
C VAL A 222 16.14 2.02 -5.16
N TYR A 223 15.09 2.56 -4.57
CA TYR A 223 13.81 2.82 -5.21
C TYR A 223 13.52 4.31 -5.13
N LEU A 224 13.24 4.94 -6.27
CA LEU A 224 12.80 6.32 -6.35
C LEU A 224 11.53 6.36 -7.22
N TYR A 225 10.51 6.99 -6.71
CA TYR A 225 9.26 7.22 -7.38
C TYR A 225 8.87 8.69 -7.26
N LEU A 226 8.63 9.33 -8.39
CA LEU A 226 8.16 10.71 -8.48
C LEU A 226 6.96 10.74 -9.40
N ASN A 227 5.86 11.22 -8.89
CA ASN A 227 4.62 11.36 -9.63
C ASN A 227 4.12 12.80 -9.55
N GLN A 228 3.81 13.41 -10.69
CA GLN A 228 3.24 14.74 -10.80
C GLN A 228 1.88 14.65 -11.48
N VAL A 229 0.81 14.95 -10.74
CA VAL A 229 -0.58 14.85 -11.22
C VAL A 229 -1.22 16.22 -11.24
N PHE A 230 -1.81 16.58 -12.34
CA PHE A 230 -2.56 17.83 -12.53
C PHE A 230 -4.07 17.52 -12.58
N ARG A 231 -4.85 18.27 -11.83
CA ARG A 231 -6.31 18.17 -11.74
C ARG A 231 -6.96 19.53 -12.04
N PRO A 232 -6.90 19.98 -13.30
CA PRO A 232 -7.45 21.27 -13.69
C PRO A 232 -8.98 21.23 -13.77
N ARG A 233 -9.63 22.41 -13.70
CA ARG A 233 -11.10 22.52 -13.78
C ARG A 233 -11.68 22.04 -15.11
N PHE A 234 -10.96 22.16 -16.22
CA PHE A 234 -11.44 21.72 -17.53
C PHE A 234 -11.61 20.19 -17.64
N LEU A 235 -11.04 19.41 -16.72
CA LEU A 235 -11.30 17.96 -16.56
C LEU A 235 -12.46 17.68 -15.60
N TRP A 236 -13.40 18.60 -15.46
CA TRP A 236 -14.59 18.51 -14.58
C TRP A 236 -14.26 18.39 -13.07
N ASN A 237 -13.09 18.83 -12.67
CA ASN A 237 -12.75 18.90 -11.24
C ASN A 237 -13.41 20.12 -10.60
N HIS A 238 -14.12 19.91 -9.49
CA HIS A 238 -14.64 21.02 -8.67
C HIS A 238 -13.47 21.78 -8.03
N TYR A 239 -12.50 21.05 -7.50
CA TYR A 239 -11.29 21.57 -6.89
C TYR A 239 -10.12 21.48 -7.87
N ALA A 240 -9.47 22.60 -8.16
CA ALA A 240 -8.30 22.62 -9.03
C ALA A 240 -7.01 22.62 -8.20
N PHE A 241 -6.18 21.62 -8.42
CA PHE A 241 -4.89 21.46 -7.72
C PHE A 241 -3.95 20.55 -8.51
N SER A 242 -2.71 20.52 -8.09
CA SER A 242 -1.76 19.51 -8.54
C SER A 242 -1.10 18.82 -7.36
N THR A 243 -0.80 17.54 -7.52
CA THR A 243 -0.14 16.72 -6.50
C THR A 243 1.22 16.29 -7.00
N THR A 244 2.26 16.56 -6.22
CA THR A 244 3.59 15.96 -6.36
C THR A 244 3.74 14.92 -5.28
N GLU A 245 3.94 13.67 -5.66
CA GLU A 245 4.19 12.53 -4.77
C GLU A 245 5.60 12.02 -4.99
N PHE A 246 6.36 11.87 -3.92
CA PHE A 246 7.70 11.35 -3.94
C PHE A 246 7.84 10.23 -2.91
N GLU A 247 8.46 9.14 -3.32
CA GLU A 247 8.95 8.09 -2.44
C GLU A 247 10.38 7.73 -2.81
N GLY A 248 11.26 7.72 -1.82
CA GLY A 248 12.63 7.29 -1.95
C GLY A 248 12.97 6.27 -0.88
N CYS A 249 13.44 5.08 -1.30
CA CYS A 249 13.90 4.04 -0.40
C CYS A 249 15.35 3.68 -0.74
N TYR A 250 16.15 3.46 0.29
CA TYR A 250 17.53 3.00 0.20
C TYR A 250 17.75 1.79 1.10
N TYR A 251 18.37 0.76 0.56
CA TYR A 251 18.64 -0.50 1.27
C TYR A 251 20.11 -0.84 1.19
N HIS A 252 20.68 -1.14 2.35
CA HIS A 252 22.08 -1.50 2.48
C HIS A 252 22.26 -2.70 3.41
N LYS A 253 22.89 -3.76 2.89
CA LYS A 253 23.30 -4.90 3.70
C LYS A 253 24.51 -4.49 4.56
N ALA A 254 24.26 -4.17 5.81
CA ALA A 254 25.27 -3.58 6.70
C ALA A 254 26.29 -4.61 7.19
N TRP A 255 25.82 -5.77 7.66
CA TRP A 255 26.64 -6.92 8.07
C TRP A 255 25.88 -8.21 7.85
N ARG A 256 26.44 -9.34 8.29
CA ARG A 256 25.77 -10.63 8.15
C ARG A 256 24.38 -10.56 8.79
N ASP A 257 23.37 -10.93 7.98
CA ASP A 257 21.97 -11.04 8.40
C ASP A 257 21.33 -9.71 8.87
N ALA A 258 21.96 -8.57 8.55
CA ALA A 258 21.43 -7.23 8.87
C ALA A 258 21.26 -6.34 7.64
N VAL A 259 20.14 -5.62 7.59
CA VAL A 259 19.85 -4.61 6.58
C VAL A 259 19.50 -3.28 7.26
N ILE A 260 20.13 -2.21 6.82
CA ILE A 260 19.71 -0.84 7.12
C ILE A 260 18.86 -0.38 5.95
N ALA A 261 17.63 0.01 6.23
CA ALA A 261 16.69 0.53 5.23
C ALA A 261 16.26 1.95 5.61
N GLY A 262 16.28 2.86 4.67
CA GLY A 262 15.79 4.23 4.84
C GLY A 262 14.67 4.53 3.87
N GLN A 263 13.65 5.27 4.30
CA GLN A 263 12.56 5.74 3.47
C GLN A 263 12.30 7.22 3.73
N VAL A 264 12.05 7.95 2.65
CA VAL A 264 11.51 9.32 2.67
C VAL A 264 10.30 9.33 1.78
N THR A 265 9.17 9.84 2.29
CA THR A 265 7.97 10.09 1.48
C THR A 265 7.57 11.55 1.58
N ALA A 266 7.07 12.10 0.49
CA ALA A 266 6.55 13.46 0.46
C ALA A 266 5.32 13.53 -0.45
N LEU A 267 4.32 14.28 -0.02
CA LEU A 267 3.15 14.60 -0.81
C LEU A 267 2.89 16.11 -0.70
N PHE A 268 2.90 16.79 -1.84
CA PHE A 268 2.65 18.22 -1.93
C PHE A 268 1.46 18.49 -2.84
N ASN A 269 0.41 19.10 -2.29
CA ASN A 269 -0.75 19.56 -3.05
C ASN A 269 -0.68 21.08 -3.23
N LEU A 270 -0.52 21.54 -4.45
CA LEU A 270 -0.53 22.96 -4.80
C LEU A 270 -1.91 23.36 -5.33
N GLY A 271 -2.52 24.38 -4.75
CA GLY A 271 -3.89 24.82 -5.03
C GLY A 271 -4.86 24.39 -3.92
N ASN A 272 -6.09 24.05 -4.28
CA ASN A 272 -7.15 23.70 -3.35
C ASN A 272 -7.53 22.21 -3.48
N PRO A 273 -6.80 21.29 -2.85
CA PRO A 273 -7.17 19.88 -2.84
C PRO A 273 -8.48 19.65 -2.09
N SER A 274 -9.26 18.65 -2.53
CA SER A 274 -10.41 18.20 -1.75
C SER A 274 -9.95 17.47 -0.47
N TRP A 275 -10.81 17.42 0.53
CA TRP A 275 -10.53 16.74 1.81
C TRP A 275 -10.03 15.29 1.64
N ALA A 276 -10.55 14.59 0.61
CA ALA A 276 -10.18 13.21 0.32
C ALA A 276 -8.79 13.08 -0.35
N MET A 277 -8.25 14.16 -0.92
CA MET A 277 -6.95 14.19 -1.59
C MET A 277 -5.86 14.85 -0.75
N MET A 278 -6.17 15.21 0.49
CA MET A 278 -5.19 15.68 1.46
C MET A 278 -4.18 14.58 1.80
N ALA A 279 -3.00 14.98 2.22
CA ALA A 279 -1.99 14.08 2.73
C ALA A 279 -2.41 13.52 4.10
N LEU A 280 -2.39 12.19 4.26
CA LEU A 280 -2.81 11.47 5.46
C LEU A 280 -1.61 10.84 6.13
N MET A 281 -1.37 11.16 7.39
CA MET A 281 -0.28 10.57 8.16
C MET A 281 -0.73 9.31 8.89
N GLY A 282 0.19 8.33 8.98
CA GLY A 282 0.02 7.10 9.74
C GLY A 282 -0.61 5.98 8.91
N ASP A 283 0.17 4.94 8.64
CA ASP A 283 -0.29 3.71 8.00
C ASP A 283 0.58 2.51 8.44
N SER A 284 0.45 1.39 7.76
CA SER A 284 1.26 0.20 8.05
C SER A 284 2.68 0.25 7.46
N HIS A 285 3.02 1.26 6.66
CA HIS A 285 4.30 1.42 5.98
C HIS A 285 5.11 2.56 6.57
N SER A 286 4.48 3.70 6.82
CA SER A 286 5.11 4.92 7.31
C SER A 286 4.38 5.47 8.54
N MET A 287 5.11 6.10 9.46
CA MET A 287 4.56 6.68 10.68
C MET A 287 3.69 5.71 11.48
N ARG A 288 4.15 4.48 11.59
CA ARG A 288 3.46 3.36 12.26
C ARG A 288 3.17 3.65 13.72
N GLY A 289 1.93 3.43 14.16
CA GLY A 289 1.45 3.74 15.51
C GLY A 289 0.58 4.98 15.60
N TYR A 290 0.58 5.84 14.59
CA TYR A 290 -0.43 6.88 14.45
C TYR A 290 -1.72 6.32 13.84
N TYR A 291 -2.87 6.83 14.31
CA TYR A 291 -4.16 6.55 13.68
C TYR A 291 -4.17 7.15 12.26
N HIS A 292 -4.51 6.34 11.26
CA HIS A 292 -4.47 6.74 9.86
C HIS A 292 -5.36 7.96 9.56
N GLY A 293 -4.73 9.05 9.09
CA GLY A 293 -5.41 10.29 8.74
C GLY A 293 -5.86 11.15 9.93
N ARG A 294 -5.44 10.85 11.16
CA ARG A 294 -5.64 11.75 12.32
C ARG A 294 -4.97 13.10 12.08
N TYR A 295 -3.74 13.07 11.59
CA TYR A 295 -3.05 14.25 11.10
C TYR A 295 -3.16 14.28 9.58
N ARG A 296 -3.78 15.32 9.07
CA ARG A 296 -4.13 15.49 7.66
C ARG A 296 -3.99 16.94 7.27
N ASP A 297 -3.29 17.22 6.16
CA ASP A 297 -3.14 18.58 5.63
C ASP A 297 -2.81 18.54 4.12
N LYS A 298 -2.58 19.70 3.51
CA LYS A 298 -2.23 19.81 2.09
C LYS A 298 -0.93 19.09 1.75
N HIS A 299 0.06 19.20 2.62
CA HIS A 299 1.40 18.66 2.41
C HIS A 299 1.78 17.69 3.51
N MET A 300 2.62 16.74 3.17
CA MET A 300 3.24 15.81 4.13
C MET A 300 4.66 15.50 3.71
N VAL A 301 5.53 15.40 4.69
CA VAL A 301 6.87 14.82 4.54
C VAL A 301 7.10 13.86 5.69
N THR A 302 7.60 12.66 5.39
CA THR A 302 8.01 11.69 6.41
C THR A 302 9.38 11.13 6.08
N ALA A 303 10.14 10.78 7.10
CA ALA A 303 11.40 10.06 6.95
C ALA A 303 11.54 9.03 8.07
N GLN A 304 12.01 7.84 7.72
CA GLN A 304 12.28 6.78 8.70
C GLN A 304 13.49 5.95 8.31
N VAL A 305 14.13 5.38 9.31
CA VAL A 305 15.22 4.43 9.15
C VAL A 305 14.92 3.18 9.96
N GLU A 306 15.14 2.01 9.38
CA GLU A 306 14.98 0.71 10.01
C GLU A 306 16.30 -0.06 10.04
N LEU A 307 16.55 -0.71 11.16
CA LEU A 307 17.50 -1.81 11.26
C LEU A 307 16.72 -3.12 11.29
N ARG A 308 16.87 -3.94 10.28
CA ARG A 308 16.31 -5.30 10.17
C ARG A 308 17.40 -6.29 10.47
N GLN A 309 17.25 -7.11 11.52
CA GLN A 309 18.26 -8.08 11.95
C GLN A 309 17.65 -9.46 12.09
N TYR A 310 18.14 -10.43 11.31
CA TYR A 310 17.88 -11.84 11.56
C TYR A 310 18.81 -12.33 12.66
N VAL A 311 18.25 -13.04 13.64
CA VAL A 311 18.98 -13.49 14.84
C VAL A 311 19.17 -14.98 14.84
N TYR A 312 18.11 -15.73 14.56
CA TYR A 312 18.15 -17.18 14.60
C TYR A 312 17.28 -17.78 13.49
N ARG A 313 17.92 -18.49 12.54
CA ARG A 313 17.24 -19.15 11.40
C ARG A 313 16.29 -18.18 10.69
N ARG A 314 14.98 -18.29 10.97
CA ARG A 314 13.87 -17.55 10.34
C ARG A 314 13.34 -16.43 11.20
N PHE A 315 13.90 -16.22 12.38
CA PHE A 315 13.44 -15.20 13.31
C PHE A 315 14.38 -14.01 13.30
N GLY A 316 13.79 -12.85 13.25
CA GLY A 316 14.48 -11.58 13.30
C GLY A 316 13.67 -10.53 14.06
N PHE A 317 14.28 -9.39 14.21
CA PHE A 317 13.62 -8.21 14.75
C PHE A 317 13.92 -6.98 13.90
N VAL A 318 13.10 -5.98 14.06
CA VAL A 318 13.27 -4.67 13.45
C VAL A 318 13.15 -3.61 14.54
N VAL A 319 14.00 -2.60 14.48
CA VAL A 319 13.83 -1.35 15.20
C VAL A 319 13.84 -0.21 14.22
N TRP A 320 13.00 0.77 14.44
CA TRP A 320 12.96 1.94 13.56
C TRP A 320 12.79 3.22 14.34
N GLY A 321 13.21 4.32 13.70
CA GLY A 321 12.97 5.66 14.15
C GLY A 321 12.76 6.57 12.96
N GLY A 322 11.94 7.58 13.15
CA GLY A 322 11.61 8.53 12.10
C GLY A 322 10.82 9.72 12.63
N ALA A 323 10.45 10.56 11.73
CA ALA A 323 9.58 11.70 12.00
C ALA A 323 8.83 12.12 10.74
N GLY A 324 7.70 12.79 10.91
CA GLY A 324 6.92 13.36 9.83
C GLY A 324 6.24 14.66 10.23
N SER A 325 5.81 15.40 9.23
CA SER A 325 5.03 16.63 9.41
C SER A 325 3.93 16.68 8.36
N VAL A 326 2.74 17.12 8.77
CA VAL A 326 1.67 17.59 7.88
C VAL A 326 1.54 19.08 8.01
N PHE A 327 1.35 19.79 6.90
CA PHE A 327 1.37 21.25 6.89
C PHE A 327 0.67 21.84 5.66
N HIS A 328 0.26 23.09 5.75
CA HIS A 328 -0.29 23.89 4.65
C HIS A 328 0.61 25.07 4.27
N ASP A 329 1.50 25.50 5.18
CA ASP A 329 2.45 26.59 4.99
C ASP A 329 3.78 26.33 5.72
N SER A 330 4.72 27.30 5.62
CA SER A 330 6.04 27.19 6.25
C SER A 330 6.00 27.17 7.78
N ASP A 331 4.99 27.80 8.38
CA ASP A 331 4.89 27.89 9.84
C ASP A 331 4.38 26.58 10.43
N SER A 332 3.40 25.95 9.79
CA SER A 332 2.87 24.64 10.18
C SER A 332 3.87 23.49 9.92
N PHE A 333 4.82 23.64 8.98
CA PHE A 333 5.92 22.66 8.74
C PHE A 333 6.80 22.42 9.98
N ARG A 334 6.85 23.34 10.94
CA ARG A 334 7.62 23.18 12.19
C ARG A 334 7.06 22.12 13.13
N ASN A 335 5.84 21.66 12.90
CA ASN A 335 5.14 20.71 13.75
C ASN A 335 5.52 19.25 13.43
N TRP A 336 6.69 18.82 13.90
CA TRP A 336 7.17 17.46 13.69
C TRP A 336 6.57 16.46 14.66
N LEU A 337 6.20 15.32 14.13
CA LEU A 337 5.63 14.16 14.81
C LEU A 337 6.69 13.05 14.83
N PRO A 338 7.24 12.67 16.00
CA PRO A 338 8.19 11.56 16.10
C PRO A 338 7.50 10.22 15.89
N ASN A 339 8.20 9.27 15.30
CA ASN A 339 7.76 7.88 15.18
C ASN A 339 8.93 6.95 15.49
N TYR A 340 8.70 5.95 16.32
CA TYR A 340 9.68 4.92 16.63
C TYR A 340 8.97 3.64 17.05
N GLY A 341 9.67 2.51 16.98
CA GLY A 341 9.06 1.26 17.36
C GLY A 341 9.98 0.07 17.20
N LEU A 342 9.41 -1.08 17.49
CA LEU A 342 10.07 -2.36 17.39
C LEU A 342 9.12 -3.39 16.78
N GLY A 343 9.70 -4.38 16.09
CA GLY A 343 8.91 -5.42 15.45
C GLY A 343 9.63 -6.76 15.45
N LEU A 344 8.83 -7.81 15.40
CA LEU A 344 9.31 -9.17 15.20
C LEU A 344 9.10 -9.58 13.75
N ARG A 345 10.00 -10.43 13.27
CA ARG A 345 9.95 -11.01 11.93
C ARG A 345 10.03 -12.51 12.00
N TRP A 346 9.18 -13.15 11.24
CA TRP A 346 9.24 -14.58 11.00
C TRP A 346 9.20 -14.83 9.48
N GLU A 347 10.31 -15.28 8.94
CA GLU A 347 10.42 -15.67 7.54
C GLU A 347 9.72 -17.02 7.34
N PHE A 348 8.49 -16.99 6.85
CA PHE A 348 7.75 -18.22 6.60
C PHE A 348 8.04 -18.81 5.22
N ARG A 349 8.42 -17.97 4.24
CA ARG A 349 9.02 -18.34 2.95
C ARG A 349 10.25 -17.48 2.71
N ARG A 350 11.15 -17.91 1.84
CA ARG A 350 12.36 -17.15 1.52
C ARG A 350 12.00 -15.71 1.15
N ARG A 351 12.48 -14.75 1.93
CA ARG A 351 12.25 -13.31 1.78
C ARG A 351 10.77 -12.87 1.83
N VAL A 352 9.91 -13.70 2.42
CA VAL A 352 8.53 -13.33 2.74
C VAL A 352 8.35 -13.43 4.26
N ASN A 353 8.24 -12.29 4.90
CA ASN A 353 8.16 -12.17 6.33
C ASN A 353 6.72 -11.97 6.81
N VAL A 354 6.37 -12.65 7.88
CA VAL A 354 5.29 -12.23 8.77
C VAL A 354 5.88 -11.22 9.72
N ARG A 355 5.27 -10.06 9.85
CA ARG A 355 5.71 -8.99 10.74
C ARG A 355 4.69 -8.68 11.82
N LEU A 356 5.22 -8.43 13.02
CA LEU A 356 4.49 -7.92 14.16
C LEU A 356 5.19 -6.63 14.58
N ASP A 357 4.57 -5.50 14.39
CA ASP A 357 5.14 -4.19 14.68
C ASP A 357 4.36 -3.51 15.80
N TYR A 358 5.07 -2.83 16.72
CA TYR A 358 4.48 -1.93 17.69
C TYR A 358 5.16 -0.57 17.58
N GLY A 359 4.40 0.40 17.10
CA GLY A 359 4.85 1.76 16.87
C GLY A 359 4.37 2.72 17.95
N PHE A 360 5.17 3.74 18.19
CA PHE A 360 4.92 4.81 19.14
C PHE A 360 4.97 6.16 18.43
N GLY A 361 4.07 7.03 18.83
CA GLY A 361 3.96 8.39 18.33
C GLY A 361 3.86 9.42 19.45
N LYS A 362 3.57 10.67 19.08
CA LYS A 362 3.38 11.79 20.01
C LYS A 362 2.14 11.58 20.87
N ARG A 363 2.14 12.12 22.09
CA ARG A 363 0.99 12.12 23.03
C ARG A 363 0.47 10.73 23.38
N GLY A 364 1.35 9.74 23.47
CA GLY A 364 0.96 8.38 23.84
C GLY A 364 0.23 7.61 22.73
N GLN A 365 0.17 8.16 21.52
CA GLN A 365 -0.32 7.38 20.38
C GLN A 365 0.58 6.18 20.16
N SER A 366 -0.03 5.03 20.02
CA SER A 366 0.68 3.78 19.74
C SER A 366 -0.24 2.84 18.99
N GLY A 367 0.35 1.94 18.23
CA GLY A 367 -0.42 0.97 17.47
C GLY A 367 0.34 -0.33 17.28
N PHE A 368 -0.40 -1.42 17.39
CA PHE A 368 0.05 -2.74 17.03
C PHE A 368 -0.41 -3.07 15.60
N MET A 369 0.49 -3.67 14.83
CA MET A 369 0.22 -4.07 13.45
C MET A 369 0.74 -5.48 13.21
N PHE A 370 -0.07 -6.27 12.56
CA PHE A 370 0.28 -7.59 12.03
C PHE A 370 0.08 -7.56 10.51
N ASN A 371 1.11 -7.90 9.76
CA ASN A 371 1.07 -7.87 8.30
C ASN A 371 2.06 -8.88 7.69
N ILE A 372 2.02 -9.03 6.37
CA ILE A 372 2.95 -9.85 5.58
C ILE A 372 3.82 -8.89 4.76
N ASN A 373 5.07 -9.30 4.48
CA ASN A 373 6.15 -8.52 3.86
C ASN A 373 6.72 -7.42 4.76
N GLU A 374 7.75 -6.72 4.29
CA GLU A 374 8.33 -5.60 5.01
C GLU A 374 7.51 -4.31 4.87
N ALA A 375 7.84 -3.28 5.64
CA ALA A 375 7.10 -2.03 5.63
C ALA A 375 7.33 -1.26 4.33
N PHE A 376 8.56 -1.30 3.78
CA PHE A 376 8.96 -0.66 2.52
C PHE A 376 10.17 -1.35 1.93
#